data_0350f55e131586c8a2dc955dfbebeea0
#
_entry.id   0350f55e131586c8a2dc955dfbebeea0
#
_cell.length_a   1.000
_cell.length_b   1.000
_cell.length_c   1.000
_cell.angle_alpha   90.00
_cell.angle_beta   90.00
_cell.angle_gamma   90.00
#
_symmetry.space_group_name_H-M   'P 1'
#
loop_
_entity.id
_entity.type
_entity.pdbx_description
1 polymer ?
#
loop_
_entity_poly.entity_id
_entity_poly.type
_entity_poly.pdbx_seq_one_letter_code
_entity_poly.pdbx_strand_id
1 'polypeptide(L)'
;MQRRNIMKMAAVMLVLGGSLLLDMGGLYAADKASMGKGEGTKSSKATIKTKFGDMDVVFFPEKAPKHVESFMTLAKSGFYNGTIFHRVIPGFMIQGGDPNTKDLNKPETYGQGGPSQKLKAEFNDIPHRRGILSMARTNDPNSAGSQFFIVVKDSNFLDGQYTVFGEVVKGMEVADKIVSLPKNSRDLPNERAEMTVVVVE
;
A
#
# COMPACT_ATOMS: atom_id res chain seq x y z
N MET A 1 -35.12 44.66 -23.42
CA MET A 1 -35.07 46.04 -22.89
C MET A 1 -33.82 46.19 -22.09
N GLN A 2 -32.94 46.98 -22.63
CA GLN A 2 -32.04 48.04 -22.12
C GLN A 2 -30.95 47.54 -21.19
N ARG A 3 -29.67 47.47 -21.66
CA ARG A 3 -28.69 48.58 -21.90
C ARG A 3 -28.32 49.27 -20.61
N ARG A 4 -27.09 49.44 -20.22
CA ARG A 4 -25.89 50.16 -20.72
C ARG A 4 -24.89 50.23 -19.54
N ASN A 5 -23.68 50.09 -19.74
CA ASN A 5 -22.54 50.88 -20.26
C ASN A 5 -21.70 51.56 -19.18
N ILE A 6 -20.38 51.37 -19.32
CA ILE A 6 -19.30 52.37 -19.53
C ILE A 6 -18.78 52.97 -18.20
N MET A 7 -17.49 53.20 -17.92
CA MET A 7 -16.30 53.56 -18.70
C MET A 7 -15.13 53.75 -17.77
N LYS A 8 -13.95 53.34 -18.20
CA LYS A 8 -12.67 53.99 -18.22
C LYS A 8 -12.31 55.04 -17.14
N MET A 9 -11.10 54.95 -16.58
CA MET A 9 -10.07 55.98 -16.83
C MET A 9 -8.67 55.48 -16.40
N ALA A 10 -7.75 55.73 -17.32
CA ALA A 10 -6.32 55.60 -17.15
C ALA A 10 -5.74 56.85 -16.48
N ALA A 11 -4.68 56.68 -15.73
CA ALA A 11 -3.73 57.79 -15.50
C ALA A 11 -2.30 57.26 -15.49
N VAL A 12 -1.56 57.71 -16.46
CA VAL A 12 -0.11 57.61 -16.63
C VAL A 12 0.54 58.66 -15.74
N MET A 13 1.59 58.28 -15.00
CA MET A 13 2.62 59.27 -14.64
C MET A 13 4.01 58.60 -14.65
N LEU A 14 4.80 59.13 -15.55
CA LEU A 14 6.21 58.92 -15.81
C LEU A 14 7.01 59.86 -14.93
N VAL A 15 7.98 59.45 -14.15
CA VAL A 15 9.11 60.29 -13.70
C VAL A 15 10.38 59.47 -13.69
N LEU A 16 11.37 60.06 -14.34
CA LEU A 16 12.75 59.67 -14.57
C LEU A 16 13.62 59.67 -13.31
N GLY A 17 14.63 58.81 -13.32
CA GLY A 17 15.95 59.27 -12.85
C GLY A 17 16.59 58.40 -11.76
N GLY A 18 17.75 57.83 -12.07
CA GLY A 18 18.76 57.56 -11.05
C GLY A 18 19.36 56.14 -11.07
N SER A 19 20.38 55.99 -11.88
CA SER A 19 21.33 54.86 -11.79
C SER A 19 22.00 54.80 -10.43
N LEU A 20 21.92 53.66 -9.76
CA LEU A 20 22.94 53.22 -8.83
C LEU A 20 23.11 51.71 -8.92
N LEU A 21 24.18 51.32 -9.57
CA LEU A 21 24.72 49.98 -9.52
C LEU A 21 25.21 49.73 -8.09
N LEU A 22 24.56 48.85 -7.37
CA LEU A 22 25.12 48.21 -6.19
C LEU A 22 25.04 46.71 -6.42
N ASP A 23 26.23 46.18 -6.63
CA ASP A 23 26.59 44.78 -6.56
C ASP A 23 26.08 44.15 -5.26
N MET A 24 25.14 43.22 -5.36
CA MET A 24 24.77 42.31 -4.29
C MET A 24 24.80 40.88 -4.80
N GLY A 25 25.96 40.47 -5.29
CA GLY A 25 26.37 39.08 -5.30
C GLY A 25 26.62 38.62 -3.87
N GLY A 26 25.78 37.73 -3.36
CA GLY A 26 26.12 37.07 -2.12
C GLY A 26 25.01 37.06 -1.09
N LEU A 27 23.99 36.20 -1.27
CA LEU A 27 23.19 35.61 -0.17
C LEU A 27 22.19 34.57 -0.69
N TYR A 28 22.68 33.61 -1.48
CA TYR A 28 21.92 32.37 -1.75
C TYR A 28 22.79 31.15 -1.43
N ALA A 29 23.37 31.13 -0.24
CA ALA A 29 24.10 29.96 0.23
C ALA A 29 24.06 29.93 1.76
N ALA A 30 22.92 29.61 2.36
CA ALA A 30 22.83 29.08 3.73
C ALA A 30 21.38 28.89 4.15
N ASP A 31 20.71 27.89 3.60
CA ASP A 31 19.63 27.24 4.34
C ASP A 31 19.50 25.76 3.89
N LYS A 32 20.59 25.05 4.06
CA LYS A 32 20.69 23.60 3.88
C LYS A 32 21.21 22.95 5.14
N ALA A 33 20.71 23.35 6.28
CA ALA A 33 21.14 22.77 7.55
C ALA A 33 20.02 22.88 8.60
N SER A 34 18.89 22.24 8.38
CA SER A 34 17.99 21.78 9.46
C SER A 34 16.97 20.81 8.90
N MET A 35 17.41 19.82 8.13
CA MET A 35 16.66 18.55 8.11
C MET A 35 17.14 17.80 9.33
N GLY A 36 16.30 17.82 10.36
CA GLY A 36 16.47 17.00 11.54
C GLY A 36 16.82 15.60 11.11
N LYS A 37 17.85 15.01 11.71
CA LYS A 37 18.08 13.57 11.73
C LYS A 37 16.82 12.94 12.29
N GLY A 38 15.86 12.60 11.41
CA GLY A 38 14.85 11.61 11.73
C GLY A 38 15.61 10.35 12.07
N GLU A 39 15.40 9.83 13.27
CA GLU A 39 15.80 8.48 13.67
C GLU A 39 15.46 7.58 12.49
N GLY A 40 16.47 6.86 11.99
CA GLY A 40 16.34 6.00 10.83
C GLY A 40 15.14 5.09 11.05
N THR A 41 14.09 5.29 10.28
CA THR A 41 12.95 4.38 10.22
C THR A 41 13.53 3.01 9.87
N LYS A 42 13.61 2.10 10.87
CA LYS A 42 13.98 0.72 10.62
C LYS A 42 13.14 0.25 9.45
N SER A 43 13.79 -0.04 8.34
CA SER A 43 13.14 -0.52 7.12
C SER A 43 12.35 -1.78 7.49
N SER A 44 11.04 -1.65 7.63
CA SER A 44 10.18 -2.79 7.93
C SER A 44 10.13 -3.69 6.70
N LYS A 45 10.70 -4.89 6.82
CA LYS A 45 10.79 -5.88 5.74
C LYS A 45 10.31 -7.24 6.23
N ALA A 46 9.77 -8.03 5.32
CA ALA A 46 9.47 -9.43 5.57
C ALA A 46 9.65 -10.25 4.31
N THR A 47 9.83 -11.56 4.49
CA THR A 47 9.79 -12.54 3.40
C THR A 47 8.56 -13.43 3.59
N ILE A 48 7.70 -13.49 2.59
CA ILE A 48 6.58 -14.43 2.51
C ILE A 48 7.13 -15.69 1.81
N LYS A 49 7.30 -16.76 2.57
CA LYS A 49 7.81 -18.03 2.09
C LYS A 49 6.67 -18.94 1.69
N THR A 50 6.79 -19.57 0.54
CA THR A 50 5.85 -20.58 0.02
C THR A 50 6.59 -21.73 -0.63
N LYS A 51 5.91 -22.85 -0.88
CA LYS A 51 6.50 -23.95 -1.68
C LYS A 51 6.79 -23.57 -3.13
N PHE A 52 6.23 -22.46 -3.63
CA PHE A 52 6.46 -21.96 -4.99
C PHE A 52 7.65 -21.02 -5.09
N GLY A 53 8.24 -20.63 -3.93
CA GLY A 53 9.34 -19.70 -3.76
C GLY A 53 9.04 -18.63 -2.71
N ASP A 54 9.94 -17.67 -2.59
CA ASP A 54 9.90 -16.60 -1.61
C ASP A 54 9.57 -15.26 -2.28
N MET A 55 8.81 -14.41 -1.58
CA MET A 55 8.51 -13.03 -1.97
C MET A 55 9.02 -12.08 -0.90
N ASP A 56 9.97 -11.20 -1.26
CA ASP A 56 10.49 -10.19 -0.34
C ASP A 56 9.63 -8.94 -0.42
N VAL A 57 9.20 -8.45 0.75
CA VAL A 57 8.27 -7.34 0.92
C VAL A 57 8.93 -6.20 1.68
N VAL A 58 8.74 -4.98 1.22
CA VAL A 58 8.99 -3.74 1.97
C VAL A 58 7.67 -3.09 2.35
N PHE A 59 7.64 -2.44 3.52
CA PHE A 59 6.43 -1.81 4.03
C PHE A 59 6.54 -0.29 4.04
N PHE A 60 5.39 0.39 4.09
CA PHE A 60 5.25 1.85 4.05
C PHE A 60 4.66 2.39 5.37
N PRO A 61 5.45 2.38 6.48
CA PRO A 61 4.95 2.80 7.79
C PRO A 61 4.56 4.30 7.84
N GLU A 62 5.10 5.12 6.96
CA GLU A 62 4.74 6.54 6.81
C GLU A 62 3.36 6.74 6.14
N LYS A 63 2.87 5.75 5.40
CA LYS A 63 1.59 5.78 4.68
C LYS A 63 0.47 5.02 5.40
N ALA A 64 0.82 3.93 6.08
CA ALA A 64 -0.14 3.06 6.76
C ALA A 64 0.46 2.50 8.08
N PRO A 65 0.78 3.36 9.07
CA PRO A 65 1.51 2.96 10.27
C PRO A 65 0.83 1.84 11.05
N LYS A 66 -0.49 1.88 11.22
CA LYS A 66 -1.25 0.89 12.00
C LYS A 66 -1.38 -0.44 11.27
N HIS A 67 -1.50 -0.42 9.95
CA HIS A 67 -1.54 -1.65 9.14
C HIS A 67 -0.17 -2.34 9.13
N VAL A 68 0.91 -1.58 8.97
CA VAL A 68 2.28 -2.13 9.04
C VAL A 68 2.58 -2.69 10.43
N GLU A 69 2.29 -1.94 11.50
CA GLU A 69 2.47 -2.38 12.89
C GLU A 69 1.73 -3.70 13.17
N SER A 70 0.45 -3.76 12.77
CA SER A 70 -0.39 -4.95 12.95
C SER A 70 0.15 -6.15 12.17
N PHE A 71 0.47 -5.96 10.87
CA PHE A 71 1.01 -7.04 10.04
C PHE A 71 2.32 -7.59 10.62
N MET A 72 3.25 -6.72 11.02
CA MET A 72 4.53 -7.10 11.58
C MET A 72 4.36 -7.84 12.92
N THR A 73 3.45 -7.39 13.78
CA THR A 73 3.13 -8.06 15.06
C THR A 73 2.56 -9.45 14.83
N LEU A 74 1.61 -9.60 13.91
CA LEU A 74 1.04 -10.89 13.55
C LEU A 74 2.08 -11.80 12.91
N ALA A 75 2.97 -11.29 12.06
CA ALA A 75 4.05 -12.06 11.47
C ALA A 75 5.03 -12.58 12.53
N LYS A 76 5.47 -11.72 13.45
CA LYS A 76 6.38 -12.09 14.55
C LYS A 76 5.78 -13.14 15.49
N SER A 77 4.47 -13.12 15.71
CA SER A 77 3.77 -14.13 16.51
C SER A 77 3.56 -15.47 15.78
N GLY A 78 3.95 -15.57 14.50
CA GLY A 78 3.68 -16.76 13.69
C GLY A 78 2.22 -16.90 13.24
N PHE A 79 1.41 -15.83 13.36
CA PHE A 79 -0.01 -15.87 13.03
C PHE A 79 -0.25 -16.33 11.58
N TYR A 80 0.59 -15.91 10.64
CA TYR A 80 0.45 -16.24 9.22
C TYR A 80 0.93 -17.66 8.86
N ASN A 81 1.69 -18.32 9.74
CA ASN A 81 2.26 -19.63 9.44
C ASN A 81 1.15 -20.68 9.26
N GLY A 82 1.15 -21.35 8.12
CA GLY A 82 0.14 -22.34 7.74
C GLY A 82 -1.15 -21.75 7.15
N THR A 83 -1.28 -20.41 7.08
CA THR A 83 -2.36 -19.80 6.27
C THR A 83 -2.06 -19.96 4.78
N ILE A 84 -3.07 -19.81 3.92
CA ILE A 84 -2.90 -19.95 2.47
C ILE A 84 -3.34 -18.70 1.73
N PHE A 85 -2.91 -18.59 0.47
CA PHE A 85 -3.61 -17.77 -0.51
C PHE A 85 -4.89 -18.50 -0.92
N HIS A 86 -6.01 -18.11 -0.32
CA HIS A 86 -7.30 -18.80 -0.44
C HIS A 86 -8.19 -18.26 -1.56
N ARG A 87 -7.79 -17.16 -2.20
CA ARG A 87 -8.50 -16.57 -3.33
C ARG A 87 -7.50 -16.06 -4.35
N VAL A 88 -7.59 -16.57 -5.58
CA VAL A 88 -6.69 -16.21 -6.69
C VAL A 88 -7.50 -15.83 -7.91
N ILE A 89 -7.26 -14.61 -8.44
CA ILE A 89 -7.95 -14.12 -9.62
C ILE A 89 -6.90 -13.67 -10.65
N PRO A 90 -6.69 -14.46 -11.72
CA PRO A 90 -5.80 -14.08 -12.81
C PRO A 90 -6.14 -12.69 -13.36
N GLY A 91 -5.09 -11.88 -13.59
CA GLY A 91 -5.25 -10.51 -14.06
C GLY A 91 -5.73 -9.53 -13.00
N PHE A 92 -5.75 -9.93 -11.71
CA PHE A 92 -6.13 -9.07 -10.60
C PHE A 92 -5.19 -9.22 -9.39
N MET A 93 -5.40 -10.26 -8.54
CA MET A 93 -4.67 -10.38 -7.26
C MET A 93 -4.65 -11.83 -6.74
N ILE A 94 -3.79 -12.06 -5.73
CA ILE A 94 -3.86 -13.20 -4.82
C ILE A 94 -4.12 -12.70 -3.41
N GLN A 95 -5.10 -13.31 -2.70
CA GLN A 95 -5.50 -12.90 -1.34
C GLN A 95 -5.25 -14.04 -0.35
N GLY A 96 -4.67 -13.68 0.80
CA GLY A 96 -4.34 -14.61 1.87
C GLY A 96 -4.45 -14.00 3.26
N GLY A 97 -3.84 -14.68 4.27
CA GLY A 97 -3.76 -14.18 5.64
C GLY A 97 -4.99 -14.45 6.51
N ASP A 98 -5.87 -15.36 6.08
CA ASP A 98 -7.03 -15.80 6.87
C ASP A 98 -6.66 -16.98 7.77
N PRO A 99 -6.77 -16.88 9.11
CA PRO A 99 -6.46 -17.96 10.04
C PRO A 99 -7.36 -19.19 9.89
N ASN A 100 -8.60 -19.02 9.41
CA ASN A 100 -9.52 -20.15 9.19
C ASN A 100 -8.95 -21.14 8.17
N THR A 101 -8.06 -20.69 7.29
CA THR A 101 -7.46 -21.53 6.25
C THR A 101 -6.50 -22.60 6.78
N LYS A 102 -6.17 -22.55 8.09
CA LYS A 102 -5.40 -23.59 8.77
C LYS A 102 -6.23 -24.86 9.05
N ASP A 103 -7.55 -24.70 9.17
CA ASP A 103 -8.46 -25.85 9.35
C ASP A 103 -8.88 -26.39 7.99
N LEU A 104 -8.33 -27.55 7.65
CA LEU A 104 -8.61 -28.23 6.37
C LEU A 104 -10.05 -28.76 6.26
N ASN A 105 -10.73 -28.91 7.38
CA ASN A 105 -12.06 -29.50 7.44
C ASN A 105 -13.19 -28.48 7.28
N LYS A 106 -12.85 -27.17 7.21
CA LYS A 106 -13.84 -26.09 7.14
C LYS A 106 -13.57 -25.11 6.01
N PRO A 107 -13.40 -25.56 4.77
CA PRO A 107 -13.07 -24.69 3.65
C PRO A 107 -14.20 -23.67 3.33
N GLU A 108 -15.42 -23.89 3.80
CA GLU A 108 -16.53 -22.95 3.67
C GLU A 108 -16.36 -21.67 4.50
N THR A 109 -15.49 -21.69 5.52
CA THR A 109 -15.18 -20.52 6.39
C THR A 109 -14.03 -19.66 5.86
N TYR A 110 -13.35 -20.09 4.80
CA TYR A 110 -12.23 -19.36 4.24
C TYR A 110 -12.67 -18.00 3.69
N GLY A 111 -11.88 -16.97 3.98
CA GLY A 111 -12.17 -15.58 3.67
C GLY A 111 -12.96 -14.84 4.77
N GLN A 112 -13.36 -15.52 5.85
CA GLN A 112 -14.19 -14.95 6.92
C GLN A 112 -13.40 -14.71 8.23
N GLY A 113 -12.21 -15.29 8.35
CA GLY A 113 -11.40 -15.21 9.56
C GLY A 113 -10.56 -13.94 9.68
N GLY A 114 -10.03 -13.74 10.87
CA GLY A 114 -9.14 -12.63 11.21
C GLY A 114 -9.08 -12.40 12.73
N PRO A 115 -8.22 -11.50 13.20
CA PRO A 115 -8.17 -11.11 14.61
C PRO A 115 -9.44 -10.37 15.02
N SER A 116 -9.76 -10.39 16.32
CA SER A 116 -10.91 -9.65 16.87
C SER A 116 -10.75 -8.14 16.71
N GLN A 117 -9.52 -7.64 16.85
CA GLN A 117 -9.22 -6.22 16.63
C GLN A 117 -9.27 -5.88 15.14
N LYS A 118 -10.03 -4.84 14.81
CA LYS A 118 -10.11 -4.30 13.45
C LYS A 118 -9.32 -3.00 13.34
N LEU A 119 -8.83 -2.73 12.15
CA LEU A 119 -8.03 -1.55 11.83
C LEU A 119 -8.91 -0.52 11.11
N LYS A 120 -8.79 0.73 11.51
CA LYS A 120 -9.35 1.86 10.75
C LYS A 120 -8.59 2.01 9.44
N ALA A 121 -9.29 2.39 8.39
CA ALA A 121 -8.70 2.64 7.09
C ALA A 121 -7.59 3.70 7.15
N GLU A 122 -6.48 3.43 6.45
CA GLU A 122 -5.37 4.36 6.22
C GLU A 122 -5.18 4.53 4.71
N PHE A 123 -6.26 5.00 4.04
CA PHE A 123 -6.22 5.22 2.59
C PHE A 123 -5.14 6.24 2.24
N ASN A 124 -4.40 5.97 1.17
CA ASN A 124 -3.29 6.80 0.75
C ASN A 124 -3.22 6.91 -0.77
N ASP A 125 -2.25 7.65 -1.27
CA ASP A 125 -2.08 8.04 -2.66
C ASP A 125 -1.27 7.04 -3.51
N ILE A 126 -0.86 5.89 -2.92
CA ILE A 126 -0.10 4.87 -3.65
C ILE A 126 -1.06 4.10 -4.56
N PRO A 127 -0.82 4.09 -5.88
CA PRO A 127 -1.70 3.38 -6.83
C PRO A 127 -1.51 1.86 -6.70
N HIS A 128 -2.61 1.10 -6.90
CA HIS A 128 -2.61 -0.37 -6.87
C HIS A 128 -1.98 -0.96 -8.13
N ARG A 129 -0.67 -0.75 -8.30
CA ARG A 129 0.12 -1.35 -9.38
C ARG A 129 0.51 -2.79 -9.03
N ARG A 130 0.95 -3.53 -10.04
CA ARG A 130 1.54 -4.87 -9.85
C ARG A 130 2.64 -4.83 -8.77
N GLY A 131 2.57 -5.75 -7.82
CA GLY A 131 3.48 -5.89 -6.68
C GLY A 131 2.96 -5.27 -5.38
N ILE A 132 1.98 -4.39 -5.43
CA ILE A 132 1.44 -3.73 -4.24
C ILE A 132 0.75 -4.73 -3.31
N LEU A 133 1.06 -4.59 -2.00
CA LEU A 133 0.32 -5.20 -0.89
C LEU A 133 -0.73 -4.23 -0.39
N SER A 134 -1.97 -4.69 -0.30
CA SER A 134 -3.08 -3.91 0.22
C SER A 134 -3.95 -4.75 1.14
N MET A 135 -4.61 -4.11 2.10
CA MET A 135 -5.41 -4.81 3.11
C MET A 135 -6.79 -5.15 2.58
N ALA A 136 -7.18 -6.42 2.73
CA ALA A 136 -8.55 -6.84 2.46
C ALA A 136 -9.50 -6.37 3.57
N ARG A 137 -10.76 -6.10 3.19
CA ARG A 137 -11.82 -5.63 4.08
C ARG A 137 -13.19 -6.08 3.60
N THR A 138 -14.19 -5.95 4.46
CA THR A 138 -15.60 -6.06 4.07
C THR A 138 -16.09 -4.74 3.45
N ASN A 139 -17.40 -4.55 3.31
CA ASN A 139 -17.95 -3.26 2.86
C ASN A 139 -17.65 -2.11 3.83
N ASP A 140 -17.48 -2.39 5.12
CA ASP A 140 -17.02 -1.41 6.10
C ASP A 140 -15.50 -1.14 5.87
N PRO A 141 -15.11 0.10 5.57
CA PRO A 141 -13.70 0.46 5.38
C PRO A 141 -12.84 0.25 6.63
N ASN A 142 -13.44 0.20 7.82
CA ASN A 142 -12.76 0.01 9.10
C ASN A 142 -12.78 -1.45 9.59
N SER A 143 -12.97 -2.41 8.69
CA SER A 143 -13.07 -3.84 9.01
C SER A 143 -11.81 -4.65 8.70
N ALA A 144 -10.72 -4.01 8.29
CA ALA A 144 -9.46 -4.67 8.02
C ALA A 144 -8.95 -5.44 9.26
N GLY A 145 -8.33 -6.59 9.04
CA GLY A 145 -7.80 -7.43 10.11
C GLY A 145 -6.42 -7.99 9.76
N SER A 146 -6.37 -9.26 9.35
CA SER A 146 -5.13 -9.93 8.93
C SER A 146 -5.07 -10.26 7.45
N GLN A 147 -6.23 -10.26 6.76
CA GLN A 147 -6.26 -10.63 5.35
C GLN A 147 -5.70 -9.51 4.48
N PHE A 148 -4.85 -9.88 3.54
CA PHE A 148 -4.21 -8.97 2.59
C PHE A 148 -4.22 -9.57 1.19
N PHE A 149 -3.98 -8.73 0.19
CA PHE A 149 -3.80 -9.19 -1.18
C PHE A 149 -2.57 -8.57 -1.83
N ILE A 150 -2.01 -9.31 -2.79
CA ILE A 150 -0.90 -8.88 -3.64
C ILE A 150 -1.46 -8.68 -5.05
N VAL A 151 -1.30 -7.49 -5.57
CA VAL A 151 -1.76 -7.14 -6.92
C VAL A 151 -0.85 -7.78 -7.97
N VAL A 152 -1.40 -8.57 -8.89
CA VAL A 152 -0.62 -9.19 -9.98
C VAL A 152 -0.76 -8.45 -11.32
N LYS A 153 -1.73 -7.53 -11.43
CA LYS A 153 -1.92 -6.63 -12.57
C LYS A 153 -2.54 -5.33 -12.08
N ASP A 154 -2.09 -4.21 -12.63
CA ASP A 154 -2.54 -2.86 -12.25
C ASP A 154 -4.06 -2.79 -12.11
N SER A 155 -4.51 -2.28 -10.95
CA SER A 155 -5.90 -2.33 -10.48
C SER A 155 -6.32 -0.98 -9.90
N ASN A 156 -6.13 0.10 -10.67
CA ASN A 156 -6.36 1.48 -10.25
C ASN A 156 -7.78 1.77 -9.75
N PHE A 157 -8.76 0.91 -10.07
CA PHE A 157 -10.12 1.01 -9.52
C PHE A 157 -10.20 0.81 -8.00
N LEU A 158 -9.13 0.35 -7.36
CA LEU A 158 -9.01 0.21 -5.90
C LEU A 158 -8.41 1.45 -5.22
N ASP A 159 -7.85 2.40 -6.00
CA ASP A 159 -7.12 3.55 -5.47
C ASP A 159 -8.03 4.41 -4.57
N GLY A 160 -7.49 4.80 -3.41
CA GLY A 160 -8.25 5.56 -2.41
C GLY A 160 -9.36 4.78 -1.69
N GLN A 161 -9.55 3.48 -1.98
CA GLN A 161 -10.61 2.65 -1.38
C GLN A 161 -10.08 1.49 -0.54
N TYR A 162 -8.81 1.16 -0.70
CA TYR A 162 -8.11 0.13 0.06
C TYR A 162 -6.80 0.68 0.61
N THR A 163 -6.36 0.18 1.77
CA THR A 163 -5.12 0.63 2.41
C THR A 163 -3.94 -0.10 1.82
N VAL A 164 -3.15 0.59 1.01
CA VAL A 164 -1.83 0.12 0.58
C VAL A 164 -0.86 0.25 1.74
N PHE A 165 -0.12 -0.82 2.07
CA PHE A 165 0.81 -0.81 3.20
C PHE A 165 2.18 -1.39 2.90
N GLY A 166 2.43 -1.90 1.68
CA GLY A 166 3.71 -2.46 1.27
C GLY A 166 3.77 -2.84 -0.20
N GLU A 167 4.91 -3.40 -0.61
CA GLU A 167 5.19 -3.83 -1.97
C GLU A 167 6.11 -5.05 -1.98
N VAL A 168 5.87 -6.00 -2.88
CA VAL A 168 6.78 -7.09 -3.22
C VAL A 168 7.89 -6.53 -4.08
N VAL A 169 9.11 -6.51 -3.57
CA VAL A 169 10.29 -5.98 -4.28
C VAL A 169 11.10 -7.08 -4.98
N LYS A 170 10.84 -8.35 -4.64
CA LYS A 170 11.47 -9.51 -5.26
C LYS A 170 10.54 -10.72 -5.15
N GLY A 171 10.51 -11.56 -6.18
CA GLY A 171 9.73 -12.79 -6.17
C GLY A 171 8.30 -12.65 -6.71
N MET A 172 7.99 -11.62 -7.51
CA MET A 172 6.67 -11.49 -8.13
C MET A 172 6.31 -12.65 -9.08
N GLU A 173 7.29 -13.37 -9.61
CA GLU A 173 7.09 -14.61 -10.36
C GLU A 173 6.46 -15.73 -9.50
N VAL A 174 6.63 -15.68 -8.18
CA VAL A 174 5.96 -16.60 -7.24
C VAL A 174 4.45 -16.28 -7.16
N ALA A 175 4.10 -14.98 -7.09
CA ALA A 175 2.71 -14.55 -7.15
C ALA A 175 2.05 -14.97 -8.49
N ASP A 176 2.79 -14.91 -9.61
CA ASP A 176 2.32 -15.34 -10.92
C ASP A 176 2.06 -16.87 -10.96
N LYS A 177 2.93 -17.67 -10.36
CA LYS A 177 2.70 -19.11 -10.22
C LYS A 177 1.44 -19.40 -9.43
N ILE A 178 1.28 -18.73 -8.28
CA ILE A 178 0.13 -18.93 -7.39
C ILE A 178 -1.18 -18.51 -8.06
N VAL A 179 -1.22 -17.36 -8.73
CA VAL A 179 -2.44 -16.88 -9.39
C VAL A 179 -2.85 -17.75 -10.58
N SER A 180 -1.90 -18.49 -11.16
CA SER A 180 -2.12 -19.38 -12.29
C SER A 180 -2.56 -20.79 -11.89
N LEU A 181 -2.63 -21.09 -10.60
CA LEU A 181 -3.07 -22.41 -10.12
C LEU A 181 -4.52 -22.70 -10.56
N PRO A 182 -4.83 -23.94 -10.93
CA PRO A 182 -6.22 -24.37 -11.11
C PRO A 182 -7.03 -24.10 -9.84
N LYS A 183 -8.23 -23.56 -9.99
CA LYS A 183 -9.10 -23.12 -8.90
C LYS A 183 -10.53 -23.57 -9.07
N ASN A 184 -11.26 -23.61 -7.98
CA ASN A 184 -12.70 -23.89 -8.00
C ASN A 184 -13.53 -22.62 -8.31
N SER A 185 -14.85 -22.75 -8.32
CA SER A 185 -15.80 -21.65 -8.59
C SER A 185 -15.80 -20.53 -7.56
N ARG A 186 -15.15 -20.71 -6.40
CA ARG A 186 -14.96 -19.69 -5.37
C ARG A 186 -13.57 -19.04 -5.42
N ASP A 187 -12.85 -19.21 -6.51
CA ASP A 187 -11.46 -18.74 -6.70
C ASP A 187 -10.43 -19.37 -5.73
N LEU A 188 -10.79 -20.44 -5.02
CA LEU A 188 -9.88 -21.17 -4.13
C LEU A 188 -8.99 -22.09 -4.97
N PRO A 189 -7.64 -21.96 -4.90
CA PRO A 189 -6.73 -22.88 -5.57
C PRO A 189 -6.97 -24.33 -5.16
N ASN A 190 -6.95 -25.26 -6.13
CA ASN A 190 -7.06 -26.69 -5.86
C ASN A 190 -5.81 -27.22 -5.14
N GLU A 191 -4.68 -26.59 -5.36
CA GLU A 191 -3.42 -26.84 -4.67
C GLU A 191 -3.19 -25.80 -3.58
N ARG A 192 -2.89 -26.23 -2.34
CA ARG A 192 -2.64 -25.32 -1.22
C ARG A 192 -1.40 -24.46 -1.47
N ALA A 193 -1.61 -23.18 -1.57
CA ALA A 193 -0.55 -22.16 -1.60
C ALA A 193 -0.32 -21.63 -0.17
N GLU A 194 0.31 -22.47 0.66
CA GLU A 194 0.59 -22.17 2.06
C GLU A 194 1.72 -21.15 2.20
N MET A 195 1.64 -20.31 3.24
CA MET A 195 2.65 -19.30 3.53
C MET A 195 3.19 -19.38 4.95
N THR A 196 4.43 -18.94 5.10
CA THR A 196 5.07 -18.53 6.34
C THR A 196 5.62 -17.13 6.16
N VAL A 197 5.39 -16.23 7.11
CA VAL A 197 5.90 -14.85 7.04
C VAL A 197 7.02 -14.66 8.05
N VAL A 198 8.22 -14.32 7.55
CA VAL A 198 9.43 -14.10 8.35
C VAL A 198 9.78 -12.60 8.29
N VAL A 199 9.81 -11.96 9.46
CA VAL A 199 10.24 -10.55 9.56
C VAL A 199 11.76 -10.49 9.43
N VAL A 200 12.25 -9.56 8.61
CA VAL A 200 13.68 -9.29 8.42
C VAL A 200 14.04 -8.05 9.22
N GLU A 201 14.95 -8.21 10.19
CA GLU A 201 15.45 -7.11 11.06
C GLU A 201 16.62 -6.37 10.42
#